data_29d6aa32195e608f4dcdace00531018d
#
_entry.id   29d6aa32195e608f4dcdace00531018d
#
_cell.length_a   1.000
_cell.length_b   1.000
_cell.length_c   1.000
_cell.angle_alpha   90.00
_cell.angle_beta   90.00
_cell.angle_gamma   90.00
#
_symmetry.space_group_name_H-M   'P 1'
#
loop_
_entity.id
_entity.type
_entity.pdbx_description
1 polymer ?
#
loop_
_entity_poly.entity_id
_entity_poly.type
_entity_poly.pdbx_seq_one_letter_code
_entity_poly.pdbx_strand_id
1 'polypeptide(L)'
;MPPSVKQRVDRQFRQFAHTMPLTSVRHTTKSWAVEVAVSRLTTFVISLAVVVGVFSEHPAPVRLYDILSHGSVLNRVAVVGDSYTTGTDEGGLGPEAWTARAWLTLDHQGMYIAPDVSSEGRAGYGVRGDHGSVFANLTARAVRPDDALVVFFGSRNDQGVDPALLAEMARETFDLARRTAPSARILVIGPPWPAADVPETVLRVRDVVSAAARAAGATFVDPIADRWFVGRPDLIGADGVHPNDAGHAYIADKIAPIIGAQLSWRP
;
A
#
# COMPACT_ATOMS: atom_id res chain seq x y z
N MET A 1 -36.74 -31.17 -9.57
CA MET A 1 -35.27 -31.17 -9.32
C MET A 1 -34.54 -31.26 -10.65
N PRO A 2 -33.71 -30.30 -11.02
CA PRO A 2 -32.90 -30.37 -12.24
C PRO A 2 -31.66 -31.26 -12.02
N PRO A 3 -31.18 -31.99 -13.02
CA PRO A 3 -30.07 -32.93 -12.90
C PRO A 3 -28.75 -32.20 -12.72
N SER A 4 -27.83 -32.81 -11.94
CA SER A 4 -26.54 -32.27 -11.53
C SER A 4 -25.58 -32.10 -12.72
N VAL A 5 -24.65 -31.15 -12.58
CA VAL A 5 -23.62 -30.74 -13.58
C VAL A 5 -22.80 -31.93 -14.10
N LYS A 6 -22.66 -32.99 -13.32
CA LYS A 6 -21.87 -34.19 -13.67
C LYS A 6 -22.51 -35.02 -14.81
N GLN A 7 -23.83 -34.93 -15.00
CA GLN A 7 -24.55 -35.67 -16.05
C GLN A 7 -24.52 -34.95 -17.41
N ARG A 8 -24.10 -33.73 -17.50
CA ARG A 8 -24.01 -32.96 -18.75
C ARG A 8 -22.68 -33.14 -19.50
N VAL A 9 -21.65 -33.51 -18.81
CA VAL A 9 -20.30 -33.67 -19.41
C VAL A 9 -20.18 -35.02 -20.14
N ASP A 10 -20.78 -36.07 -19.61
CA ASP A 10 -20.70 -37.42 -20.21
C ASP A 10 -21.48 -37.61 -21.54
N ARG A 11 -22.36 -36.67 -21.88
CA ARG A 11 -23.15 -36.78 -23.12
C ARG A 11 -22.46 -36.14 -24.34
N GLN A 12 -21.44 -35.30 -24.16
CA GLN A 12 -20.72 -34.65 -25.26
C GLN A 12 -19.55 -35.47 -25.80
N PHE A 13 -19.06 -36.49 -25.06
CA PHE A 13 -17.94 -37.31 -25.51
C PHE A 13 -18.30 -38.56 -26.31
N ARG A 14 -19.59 -38.86 -26.56
CA ARG A 14 -20.03 -40.07 -27.32
C ARG A 14 -20.39 -39.83 -28.79
N GLN A 15 -20.20 -38.63 -29.34
CA GLN A 15 -20.65 -38.32 -30.71
C GLN A 15 -19.50 -38.11 -31.74
N PHE A 16 -18.24 -38.38 -31.40
CA PHE A 16 -17.11 -38.20 -32.34
C PHE A 16 -16.32 -39.49 -32.64
N ALA A 17 -16.98 -40.63 -32.64
CA ALA A 17 -16.37 -41.88 -33.08
C ALA A 17 -17.24 -42.54 -34.13
N HIS A 18 -17.18 -42.06 -35.37
CA HIS A 18 -17.44 -42.87 -36.59
C HIS A 18 -17.19 -42.02 -37.84
N THR A 19 -16.44 -42.65 -38.75
CA THR A 19 -16.19 -42.34 -40.18
C THR A 19 -14.90 -41.62 -40.51
N MET A 20 -13.85 -42.43 -40.77
CA MET A 20 -12.87 -42.14 -41.81
C MET A 20 -12.67 -43.34 -42.72
N PRO A 21 -12.75 -43.18 -44.02
CA PRO A 21 -12.50 -44.28 -44.96
C PRO A 21 -10.99 -44.47 -45.18
N LEU A 22 -10.57 -45.73 -45.24
CA LEU A 22 -9.22 -46.14 -45.58
C LEU A 22 -9.00 -45.94 -47.09
N THR A 23 -8.18 -45.00 -47.50
CA THR A 23 -7.65 -44.90 -48.85
C THR A 23 -6.21 -45.46 -48.88
N SER A 24 -6.00 -46.49 -49.68
CA SER A 24 -4.77 -47.14 -49.97
C SER A 24 -3.80 -46.17 -50.67
N VAL A 25 -2.63 -45.90 -50.10
CA VAL A 25 -1.53 -45.19 -50.76
C VAL A 25 -0.42 -46.17 -51.17
N ARG A 26 -0.23 -46.30 -52.45
CA ARG A 26 0.91 -47.08 -53.04
C ARG A 26 2.21 -46.29 -52.76
N HIS A 27 3.16 -46.92 -52.10
CA HIS A 27 4.47 -46.41 -51.87
C HIS A 27 5.34 -46.50 -53.14
N THR A 28 5.84 -45.37 -53.61
CA THR A 28 6.96 -45.28 -54.58
C THR A 28 8.26 -45.03 -53.81
N THR A 29 9.19 -45.96 -53.90
CA THR A 29 10.45 -46.05 -53.16
C THR A 29 11.58 -45.15 -53.69
N LYS A 30 11.35 -43.91 -54.06
CA LYS A 30 12.38 -43.00 -54.54
C LYS A 30 12.54 -41.67 -53.82
N SER A 31 11.87 -41.49 -52.71
CA SER A 31 11.89 -40.19 -51.97
C SER A 31 12.66 -40.19 -50.65
N TRP A 32 13.04 -41.35 -50.11
CA TRP A 32 13.56 -41.47 -48.74
C TRP A 32 14.94 -40.85 -48.52
N ALA A 33 15.84 -40.91 -49.51
CA ALA A 33 17.19 -40.39 -49.33
C ALA A 33 17.27 -38.87 -49.35
N VAL A 34 16.38 -38.19 -50.09
CA VAL A 34 16.33 -36.74 -50.17
C VAL A 34 15.63 -36.13 -48.93
N GLU A 35 14.53 -36.74 -48.43
CA GLU A 35 13.85 -36.28 -47.24
C GLU A 35 14.70 -36.42 -45.96
N VAL A 36 15.45 -37.54 -45.82
CA VAL A 36 16.34 -37.72 -44.69
C VAL A 36 17.52 -36.73 -44.71
N ALA A 37 18.06 -36.41 -45.92
CA ALA A 37 19.11 -35.42 -46.06
C ALA A 37 18.63 -33.98 -45.74
N VAL A 38 17.45 -33.59 -46.23
CA VAL A 38 16.86 -32.28 -45.95
C VAL A 38 16.49 -32.16 -44.48
N SER A 39 15.88 -33.20 -43.86
CA SER A 39 15.57 -33.22 -42.45
C SER A 39 16.81 -33.09 -41.56
N ARG A 40 17.89 -33.78 -41.88
CA ARG A 40 19.16 -33.68 -41.13
C ARG A 40 19.84 -32.34 -41.31
N LEU A 41 19.77 -31.74 -42.49
CA LEU A 41 20.30 -30.40 -42.75
C LEU A 41 19.49 -29.33 -42.00
N THR A 42 18.18 -29.44 -42.02
CA THR A 42 17.29 -28.52 -41.29
C THR A 42 17.50 -28.60 -39.77
N THR A 43 17.62 -29.82 -39.22
CA THR A 43 17.92 -30.04 -37.79
C THR A 43 19.28 -29.45 -37.41
N PHE A 44 20.30 -29.63 -38.29
CA PHE A 44 21.64 -29.09 -38.06
C PHE A 44 21.66 -27.56 -38.10
N VAL A 45 20.97 -26.94 -39.05
CA VAL A 45 20.87 -25.50 -39.19
C VAL A 45 20.09 -24.89 -37.98
N ILE A 46 18.99 -25.51 -37.53
CA ILE A 46 18.27 -25.11 -36.35
C ILE A 46 19.13 -25.25 -35.09
N SER A 47 19.85 -26.39 -34.95
CA SER A 47 20.76 -26.60 -33.82
C SER A 47 21.90 -25.58 -33.81
N LEU A 48 22.47 -25.26 -34.97
CA LEU A 48 23.53 -24.27 -35.11
C LEU A 48 22.98 -22.83 -34.80
N ALA A 49 21.77 -22.51 -35.25
CA ALA A 49 21.15 -21.23 -34.97
C ALA A 49 20.85 -21.07 -33.45
N VAL A 50 20.43 -22.17 -32.78
CA VAL A 50 20.22 -22.16 -31.33
C VAL A 50 21.56 -22.02 -30.60
N VAL A 51 22.60 -22.71 -31.03
CA VAL A 51 23.95 -22.63 -30.42
C VAL A 51 24.56 -21.24 -30.65
N VAL A 52 24.46 -20.68 -31.87
CA VAL A 52 24.91 -19.30 -32.15
C VAL A 52 24.08 -18.26 -31.39
N GLY A 53 22.77 -18.50 -31.22
CA GLY A 53 21.90 -17.65 -30.42
C GLY A 53 22.22 -17.67 -28.91
N VAL A 54 22.74 -18.83 -28.41
CA VAL A 54 23.15 -18.98 -27.00
C VAL A 54 24.54 -18.37 -26.75
N PHE A 55 25.41 -18.34 -27.77
CA PHE A 55 26.77 -17.76 -27.67
C PHE A 55 26.86 -16.34 -28.27
N SER A 56 25.82 -15.81 -28.87
CA SER A 56 25.76 -14.38 -29.10
C SER A 56 25.67 -13.70 -27.73
N GLU A 57 26.80 -13.23 -27.24
CA GLU A 57 26.82 -12.24 -26.16
C GLU A 57 26.15 -10.97 -26.68
N HIS A 58 24.83 -11.01 -26.76
CA HIS A 58 24.05 -9.77 -26.60
C HIS A 58 24.38 -9.36 -25.15
N PRO A 59 24.98 -8.17 -24.94
CA PRO A 59 25.02 -7.63 -23.60
C PRO A 59 23.57 -7.70 -23.13
N ALA A 60 23.32 -8.52 -22.10
CA ALA A 60 22.00 -8.63 -21.52
C ALA A 60 21.53 -7.18 -21.37
N PRO A 61 20.31 -6.81 -21.81
CA PRO A 61 19.83 -5.45 -21.60
C PRO A 61 20.06 -5.21 -20.14
N VAL A 62 20.97 -4.29 -19.81
CA VAL A 62 21.29 -3.91 -18.45
C VAL A 62 19.92 -3.57 -17.90
N ARG A 63 19.41 -4.47 -17.04
CA ARG A 63 18.04 -4.31 -16.59
C ARG A 63 18.06 -3.02 -15.84
N LEU A 64 17.32 -2.05 -16.32
CA LEU A 64 17.13 -0.77 -15.61
C LEU A 64 16.79 -1.04 -14.14
N TYR A 65 16.17 -2.18 -13.86
CA TYR A 65 15.95 -2.74 -12.54
C TYR A 65 17.23 -2.99 -11.72
N ASP A 66 18.32 -3.44 -12.32
CA ASP A 66 19.59 -3.69 -11.59
C ASP A 66 20.30 -2.39 -11.26
N ILE A 67 20.15 -1.36 -12.08
CA ILE A 67 20.68 -0.01 -11.79
C ILE A 67 19.83 0.68 -10.72
N LEU A 68 18.51 0.48 -10.73
CA LEU A 68 17.60 1.05 -9.76
C LEU A 68 17.61 0.31 -8.42
N SER A 69 17.90 -0.99 -8.40
CA SER A 69 17.92 -1.80 -7.17
C SER A 69 19.23 -1.69 -6.37
N HIS A 70 20.35 -1.32 -6.99
CA HIS A 70 21.65 -1.24 -6.30
C HIS A 70 21.93 0.07 -5.55
N GLY A 71 20.98 1.01 -5.54
CA GLY A 71 21.13 2.29 -4.84
C GLY A 71 19.89 2.82 -4.13
N SER A 72 18.74 2.19 -4.32
CA SER A 72 17.48 2.67 -3.75
C SER A 72 17.27 2.08 -2.36
N VAL A 73 17.45 2.90 -1.35
CA VAL A 73 17.09 2.52 0.03
C VAL A 73 15.58 2.43 0.12
N LEU A 74 15.08 1.22 0.34
CA LEU A 74 13.67 0.99 0.63
C LEU A 74 13.38 1.43 2.07
N ASN A 75 12.59 2.50 2.22
CA ASN A 75 12.26 3.03 3.53
C ASN A 75 10.99 2.36 4.05
N ARG A 76 11.07 1.65 5.16
CA ARG A 76 9.89 1.11 5.82
C ARG A 76 9.21 2.21 6.62
N VAL A 77 7.89 2.36 6.43
CA VAL A 77 7.08 3.38 7.10
C VAL A 77 5.82 2.73 7.66
N ALA A 78 5.69 2.72 8.98
CA ALA A 78 4.46 2.33 9.64
C ALA A 78 3.51 3.53 9.75
N VAL A 79 2.21 3.31 9.51
CA VAL A 79 1.16 4.32 9.67
C VAL A 79 0.07 3.78 10.58
N VAL A 80 -0.28 4.54 11.59
CA VAL A 80 -1.39 4.27 12.52
C VAL A 80 -2.39 5.41 12.42
N GLY A 81 -3.67 5.09 12.25
CA GLY A 81 -4.69 6.14 12.11
C GLY A 81 -6.12 5.69 12.36
N ASP A 82 -7.02 6.64 12.27
CA ASP A 82 -8.47 6.46 12.37
C ASP A 82 -9.15 6.44 10.98
N SER A 83 -10.42 6.84 10.92
CA SER A 83 -11.20 6.92 9.68
C SER A 83 -10.59 7.83 8.61
N TYR A 84 -9.84 8.86 9.00
CA TYR A 84 -9.09 9.70 8.05
C TYR A 84 -7.95 8.95 7.35
N THR A 85 -7.54 7.81 7.88
CA THR A 85 -6.55 6.92 7.24
C THR A 85 -7.20 5.71 6.60
N THR A 86 -8.23 5.13 7.22
CA THR A 86 -8.97 3.98 6.68
C THR A 86 -9.71 4.33 5.38
N GLY A 87 -10.20 5.57 5.27
CA GLY A 87 -11.22 5.96 4.30
C GLY A 87 -12.63 5.56 4.78
N THR A 88 -13.64 6.08 4.12
CA THR A 88 -15.06 5.84 4.39
C THR A 88 -15.84 5.81 3.08
N ASP A 89 -17.16 5.65 3.16
CA ASP A 89 -18.03 5.77 1.98
C ASP A 89 -17.99 7.18 1.34
N GLU A 90 -17.49 8.18 2.07
CA GLU A 90 -17.29 9.54 1.53
C GLU A 90 -16.04 9.65 0.63
N GLY A 91 -15.04 8.79 0.84
CA GLY A 91 -13.82 8.75 0.03
C GLY A 91 -12.63 8.10 0.72
N GLY A 92 -11.50 8.06 0.00
CA GLY A 92 -10.21 7.60 0.51
C GLY A 92 -10.06 6.08 0.55
N LEU A 93 -10.86 5.32 -0.20
CA LEU A 93 -10.74 3.87 -0.26
C LEU A 93 -9.70 3.44 -1.31
N GLY A 94 -8.90 2.43 -0.97
CA GLY A 94 -7.94 1.83 -1.90
C GLY A 94 -6.95 2.84 -2.48
N PRO A 95 -6.87 3.00 -3.82
CA PRO A 95 -5.92 3.93 -4.46
C PRO A 95 -6.18 5.40 -4.14
N GLU A 96 -7.40 5.75 -3.72
CA GLU A 96 -7.80 7.10 -3.36
C GLU A 96 -7.37 7.49 -1.94
N ALA A 97 -6.92 6.53 -1.12
CA ALA A 97 -6.41 6.79 0.23
C ALA A 97 -5.22 7.77 0.18
N TRP A 98 -5.15 8.68 1.14
CA TRP A 98 -4.02 9.61 1.23
C TRP A 98 -2.67 8.89 1.33
N THR A 99 -2.64 7.73 1.98
CA THR A 99 -1.42 6.91 2.08
C THR A 99 -0.96 6.45 0.71
N ALA A 100 -1.86 5.84 -0.10
CA ALA A 100 -1.52 5.38 -1.45
C ALA A 100 -1.02 6.53 -2.33
N ARG A 101 -1.69 7.68 -2.29
CA ARG A 101 -1.31 8.89 -3.03
C ARG A 101 0.02 9.47 -2.58
N ALA A 102 0.27 9.49 -1.26
CA ALA A 102 1.54 9.96 -0.70
C ALA A 102 2.71 9.06 -1.15
N TRP A 103 2.51 7.75 -1.17
CA TRP A 103 3.54 6.81 -1.65
C TRP A 103 3.86 7.02 -3.12
N LEU A 104 2.86 7.24 -3.98
CA LEU A 104 3.07 7.57 -5.40
C LEU A 104 3.86 8.88 -5.55
N THR A 105 3.55 9.91 -4.78
CA THR A 105 4.27 11.18 -4.79
C THR A 105 5.74 11.00 -4.42
N LEU A 106 6.02 10.23 -3.37
CA LEU A 106 7.38 9.94 -2.92
C LEU A 106 8.16 9.07 -3.91
N ASP A 107 7.50 8.08 -4.50
CA ASP A 107 8.09 7.22 -5.55
C ASP A 107 8.53 8.05 -6.77
N HIS A 108 7.70 8.98 -7.23
CA HIS A 108 8.06 9.91 -8.30
C HIS A 108 9.25 10.83 -7.96
N GLN A 109 9.53 11.01 -6.66
CA GLN A 109 10.69 11.74 -6.17
C GLN A 109 11.91 10.83 -5.94
N GLY A 110 11.83 9.54 -6.30
CA GLY A 110 12.89 8.54 -6.12
C GLY A 110 13.02 8.02 -4.70
N MET A 111 12.00 8.24 -3.87
CA MET A 111 11.94 7.75 -2.49
C MET A 111 10.99 6.56 -2.38
N TYR A 112 11.54 5.37 -2.34
CA TYR A 112 10.75 4.12 -2.32
C TYR A 112 10.32 3.78 -0.91
N ILE A 113 9.02 3.56 -0.73
CA ILE A 113 8.40 3.26 0.57
C ILE A 113 7.91 1.82 0.60
N ALA A 114 8.22 1.10 1.68
CA ALA A 114 7.58 -0.15 2.08
C ALA A 114 6.60 0.16 3.22
N PRO A 115 5.32 0.43 2.92
CA PRO A 115 4.37 0.86 3.93
C PRO A 115 3.77 -0.32 4.70
N ASP A 116 3.51 -0.11 5.99
CA ASP A 116 2.66 -0.97 6.82
C ASP A 116 1.60 -0.08 7.47
N VAL A 117 0.36 -0.13 6.96
CA VAL A 117 -0.73 0.75 7.39
C VAL A 117 -1.71 -0.04 8.25
N SER A 118 -1.90 0.37 9.49
CA SER A 118 -2.91 -0.17 10.39
C SER A 118 -3.81 0.94 10.89
N SER A 119 -5.04 0.94 10.43
CA SER A 119 -6.04 1.96 10.76
C SER A 119 -7.39 1.32 11.04
N GLU A 120 -8.23 2.03 11.80
CA GLU A 120 -9.56 1.56 12.14
C GLU A 120 -10.49 2.76 12.33
N GLY A 121 -11.65 2.72 11.68
CA GLY A 121 -12.68 3.75 11.84
C GLY A 121 -13.01 3.98 13.32
N ARG A 122 -13.18 5.22 13.71
CA ARG A 122 -13.48 5.67 15.09
C ARG A 122 -12.41 5.37 16.15
N ALA A 123 -11.29 4.70 15.82
CA ALA A 123 -10.23 4.47 16.78
C ALA A 123 -9.56 5.77 17.24
N GLY A 124 -9.01 5.74 18.42
CA GLY A 124 -8.22 6.80 19.00
C GLY A 124 -7.12 6.24 19.91
N TYR A 125 -6.45 7.13 20.63
CA TYR A 125 -5.51 6.71 21.65
C TYR A 125 -6.25 6.03 22.80
N GLY A 126 -7.41 6.57 23.23
CA GLY A 126 -8.26 6.07 24.30
C GLY A 126 -9.55 5.43 23.83
N VAL A 127 -10.07 5.82 22.69
CA VAL A 127 -11.36 5.34 22.17
C VAL A 127 -11.15 4.11 21.29
N ARG A 128 -11.95 3.08 21.52
CA ARG A 128 -11.97 1.87 20.70
C ARG A 128 -12.72 2.13 19.40
N GLY A 129 -12.12 1.72 18.30
CA GLY A 129 -12.71 1.79 16.97
C GLY A 129 -13.76 0.71 16.70
N ASP A 130 -14.16 0.61 15.45
CA ASP A 130 -15.25 -0.26 14.97
C ASP A 130 -15.01 -1.75 15.23
N HIS A 131 -13.74 -2.17 15.30
CA HIS A 131 -13.32 -3.55 15.59
C HIS A 131 -12.64 -3.68 16.96
N GLY A 132 -12.78 -2.68 17.81
CA GLY A 132 -12.35 -2.69 19.20
C GLY A 132 -10.89 -2.33 19.45
N SER A 133 -10.15 -1.85 18.42
CA SER A 133 -8.75 -1.44 18.61
C SER A 133 -8.64 0.01 19.06
N VAL A 134 -7.62 0.28 19.88
CA VAL A 134 -7.08 1.61 20.12
C VAL A 134 -5.75 1.76 19.36
N PHE A 135 -5.20 2.96 19.27
CA PHE A 135 -3.94 3.21 18.55
C PHE A 135 -2.77 2.34 19.03
N ALA A 136 -2.70 1.99 20.31
CA ALA A 136 -1.69 1.04 20.79
C ALA A 136 -1.82 -0.35 20.14
N ASN A 137 -3.04 -0.86 19.92
CA ASN A 137 -3.26 -2.12 19.23
C ASN A 137 -2.84 -2.04 17.75
N LEU A 138 -3.17 -0.92 17.09
CA LEU A 138 -2.79 -0.66 15.71
C LEU A 138 -1.27 -0.53 15.57
N THR A 139 -0.61 0.12 16.53
CA THR A 139 0.86 0.21 16.62
C THR A 139 1.51 -1.16 16.69
N ALA A 140 1.00 -2.05 17.56
CA ALA A 140 1.52 -3.41 17.68
C ALA A 140 1.38 -4.24 16.39
N ARG A 141 0.41 -3.90 15.52
CA ARG A 141 0.21 -4.57 14.22
C ARG A 141 1.13 -4.01 13.13
N ALA A 142 1.31 -2.68 13.06
CA ALA A 142 2.01 -2.04 11.96
C ALA A 142 3.52 -1.92 12.19
N VAL A 143 3.96 -1.60 13.41
CA VAL A 143 5.34 -1.22 13.65
C VAL A 143 6.27 -2.42 13.66
N ARG A 144 7.39 -2.32 12.95
CA ARG A 144 8.45 -3.34 12.83
C ARG A 144 9.79 -2.77 13.30
N PRO A 145 10.72 -3.64 13.76
CA PRO A 145 12.02 -3.20 14.29
C PRO A 145 12.88 -2.41 13.31
N ASP A 146 12.67 -2.61 12.02
CA ASP A 146 13.43 -2.00 10.90
C ASP A 146 12.70 -0.83 10.25
N ASP A 147 11.62 -0.31 10.86
CA ASP A 147 10.96 0.89 10.37
C ASP A 147 11.88 2.10 10.50
N ALA A 148 11.90 2.94 9.46
CA ALA A 148 12.60 4.23 9.46
C ALA A 148 11.74 5.35 10.03
N LEU A 149 10.40 5.21 9.92
CA LEU A 149 9.44 6.21 10.36
C LEU A 149 8.15 5.53 10.84
N VAL A 150 7.61 6.02 11.95
CA VAL A 150 6.26 5.69 12.42
C VAL A 150 5.42 6.96 12.39
N VAL A 151 4.30 6.92 11.68
CA VAL A 151 3.36 8.03 11.52
C VAL A 151 2.09 7.71 12.30
N PHE A 152 1.67 8.63 13.16
CA PHE A 152 0.36 8.62 13.81
C PHE A 152 -0.48 9.76 13.23
N PHE A 153 -1.71 9.47 12.82
CA PHE A 153 -2.64 10.48 12.31
C PHE A 153 -4.01 10.36 12.96
N GLY A 154 -4.38 11.39 13.71
CA GLY A 154 -5.62 11.48 14.46
C GLY A 154 -5.35 11.88 15.93
N SER A 155 -6.23 11.71 16.88
CA SER A 155 -7.59 11.24 16.69
C SER A 155 -8.57 12.27 17.29
N ARG A 156 -9.51 12.74 16.47
CA ARG A 156 -10.63 13.55 16.97
C ARG A 156 -11.63 12.73 17.81
N ASN A 157 -11.51 11.42 17.78
CA ASN A 157 -12.43 10.50 18.46
C ASN A 157 -12.28 10.54 19.98
N ASP A 158 -11.13 10.99 20.47
CA ASP A 158 -10.81 11.02 21.91
C ASP A 158 -11.45 12.18 22.70
N GLN A 159 -12.38 12.92 22.11
CA GLN A 159 -13.00 14.11 22.71
C GLN A 159 -13.65 13.86 24.09
N GLY A 160 -14.16 12.65 24.34
CA GLY A 160 -14.79 12.26 25.59
C GLY A 160 -13.84 11.61 26.61
N VAL A 161 -12.56 11.43 26.26
CA VAL A 161 -11.57 10.82 27.15
C VAL A 161 -11.07 11.86 28.16
N ASP A 162 -10.89 11.44 29.41
CA ASP A 162 -10.25 12.28 30.43
C ASP A 162 -8.84 12.69 29.95
N PRO A 163 -8.47 13.97 30.06
CA PRO A 163 -7.20 14.47 29.53
C PRO A 163 -5.95 13.79 30.12
N ALA A 164 -5.97 13.43 31.41
CA ALA A 164 -4.82 12.77 32.02
C ALA A 164 -4.70 11.32 31.52
N LEU A 165 -5.84 10.63 31.40
CA LEU A 165 -5.89 9.29 30.81
C LEU A 165 -5.46 9.30 29.34
N LEU A 166 -5.93 10.28 28.56
CA LEU A 166 -5.52 10.46 27.17
C LEU A 166 -4.00 10.67 27.03
N ALA A 167 -3.42 11.50 27.91
CA ALA A 167 -1.98 11.74 27.92
C ALA A 167 -1.19 10.45 28.23
N GLU A 168 -1.67 9.64 29.17
CA GLU A 168 -1.05 8.34 29.50
C GLU A 168 -1.12 7.38 28.29
N MET A 169 -2.30 7.22 27.69
CA MET A 169 -2.49 6.29 26.58
C MET A 169 -1.72 6.72 25.32
N ALA A 170 -1.64 8.04 25.03
CA ALA A 170 -0.82 8.55 23.95
C ALA A 170 0.67 8.28 24.21
N ARG A 171 1.15 8.55 25.42
CA ARG A 171 2.54 8.26 25.82
C ARG A 171 2.87 6.77 25.70
N GLU A 172 2.01 5.88 26.22
CA GLU A 172 2.21 4.43 26.11
C GLU A 172 2.26 3.96 24.65
N THR A 173 1.44 4.56 23.77
CA THR A 173 1.43 4.26 22.35
C THR A 173 2.75 4.66 21.69
N PHE A 174 3.27 5.86 21.98
CA PHE A 174 4.56 6.32 21.45
C PHE A 174 5.74 5.54 22.03
N ASP A 175 5.69 5.18 23.31
CA ASP A 175 6.68 4.33 23.96
C ASP A 175 6.70 2.93 23.35
N LEU A 176 5.54 2.37 23.00
CA LEU A 176 5.44 1.09 22.29
C LEU A 176 6.14 1.18 20.94
N ALA A 177 5.85 2.20 20.14
CA ALA A 177 6.52 2.42 18.86
C ALA A 177 8.04 2.53 19.03
N ARG A 178 8.49 3.31 20.01
CA ARG A 178 9.91 3.50 20.31
C ARG A 178 10.61 2.21 20.75
N ARG A 179 9.96 1.40 21.57
CA ARG A 179 10.53 0.10 21.98
C ARG A 179 10.59 -0.89 20.82
N THR A 180 9.59 -0.89 19.94
CA THR A 180 9.53 -1.81 18.79
C THR A 180 10.50 -1.42 17.69
N ALA A 181 10.59 -0.12 17.38
CA ALA A 181 11.45 0.45 16.35
C ALA A 181 12.34 1.57 16.93
N PRO A 182 13.41 1.23 17.66
CA PRO A 182 14.22 2.21 18.40
C PRO A 182 14.88 3.27 17.51
N SER A 183 15.19 2.91 16.26
CA SER A 183 15.83 3.80 15.28
C SER A 183 14.81 4.61 14.46
N ALA A 184 13.51 4.28 14.54
CA ALA A 184 12.49 4.99 13.81
C ALA A 184 12.30 6.40 14.34
N ARG A 185 12.03 7.34 13.43
CA ARG A 185 11.47 8.63 13.78
C ARG A 185 9.99 8.47 14.07
N ILE A 186 9.46 9.35 14.88
CA ILE A 186 8.03 9.40 15.15
C ILE A 186 7.48 10.73 14.64
N LEU A 187 6.49 10.65 13.77
CA LEU A 187 5.70 11.77 13.26
C LEU A 187 4.28 11.64 13.80
N VAL A 188 3.81 12.63 14.51
CA VAL A 188 2.44 12.70 15.02
C VAL A 188 1.72 13.84 14.34
N ILE A 189 0.66 13.52 13.61
CA ILE A 189 -0.24 14.47 12.99
C ILE A 189 -1.48 14.52 13.86
N GLY A 190 -1.74 15.68 14.43
CA GLY A 190 -2.86 15.89 15.34
C GLY A 190 -4.23 15.75 14.66
N PRO A 191 -5.32 15.85 15.43
CA PRO A 191 -6.68 15.71 14.89
C PRO A 191 -6.97 16.82 13.87
N PRO A 192 -7.45 16.47 12.66
CA PRO A 192 -7.96 17.46 11.72
C PRO A 192 -9.36 17.91 12.12
N TRP A 193 -9.75 19.09 11.62
CA TRP A 193 -11.12 19.61 11.78
C TRP A 193 -11.61 20.26 10.49
N PRO A 194 -12.85 19.95 10.02
CA PRO A 194 -13.32 20.39 8.71
C PRO A 194 -13.75 21.85 8.64
N ALA A 195 -13.90 22.55 9.78
CA ALA A 195 -14.40 23.92 9.83
C ALA A 195 -13.48 24.86 10.63
N ALA A 196 -13.76 26.17 10.54
CA ALA A 196 -13.01 27.17 11.29
C ALA A 196 -13.36 27.18 12.78
N ASP A 197 -14.61 26.84 13.11
CA ASP A 197 -15.09 26.74 14.48
C ASP A 197 -14.76 25.35 15.04
N VAL A 198 -13.66 25.26 15.77
CA VAL A 198 -13.15 24.01 16.33
C VAL A 198 -13.68 23.85 17.75
N PRO A 199 -14.38 22.75 18.08
CA PRO A 199 -14.84 22.49 19.44
C PRO A 199 -13.70 22.46 20.44
N GLU A 200 -13.95 23.00 21.64
CA GLU A 200 -12.97 23.01 22.74
C GLU A 200 -12.46 21.60 23.09
N THR A 201 -13.34 20.60 22.98
CA THR A 201 -13.00 19.20 23.20
C THR A 201 -11.95 18.68 22.22
N VAL A 202 -12.00 19.09 20.95
CA VAL A 202 -11.01 18.74 19.92
C VAL A 202 -9.71 19.49 20.15
N LEU A 203 -9.77 20.77 20.50
CA LEU A 203 -8.58 21.56 20.86
C LEU A 203 -7.86 20.94 22.06
N ARG A 204 -8.60 20.46 23.05
CA ARG A 204 -8.03 19.76 24.21
C ARG A 204 -7.32 18.46 23.80
N VAL A 205 -7.91 17.65 22.94
CA VAL A 205 -7.27 16.45 22.40
C VAL A 205 -5.97 16.83 21.68
N ARG A 206 -6.01 17.83 20.79
CA ARG A 206 -4.85 18.35 20.07
C ARG A 206 -3.71 18.73 21.04
N ASP A 207 -4.05 19.48 22.11
CA ASP A 207 -3.06 19.97 23.07
C ASP A 207 -2.42 18.82 23.87
N VAL A 208 -3.22 17.86 24.33
CA VAL A 208 -2.75 16.68 25.06
C VAL A 208 -1.83 15.82 24.18
N VAL A 209 -2.27 15.51 22.96
CA VAL A 209 -1.48 14.68 22.03
C VAL A 209 -0.20 15.40 21.62
N SER A 210 -0.25 16.72 21.37
CA SER A 210 0.93 17.55 21.08
C SER A 210 1.95 17.53 22.21
N ALA A 211 1.49 17.66 23.47
CA ALA A 211 2.37 17.61 24.64
C ALA A 211 3.01 16.22 24.79
N ALA A 212 2.24 15.14 24.63
CA ALA A 212 2.75 13.77 24.68
C ALA A 212 3.76 13.49 23.56
N ALA A 213 3.47 13.94 22.33
CA ALA A 213 4.37 13.79 21.18
C ALA A 213 5.72 14.50 21.42
N ARG A 214 5.70 15.75 21.90
CA ARG A 214 6.93 16.49 22.24
C ARG A 214 7.71 15.80 23.33
N ALA A 215 7.07 15.33 24.37
CA ALA A 215 7.72 14.59 25.44
C ALA A 215 8.39 13.30 24.96
N ALA A 216 7.82 12.64 23.94
CA ALA A 216 8.39 11.46 23.28
C ALA A 216 9.49 11.82 22.25
N GLY A 217 9.84 13.10 22.05
CA GLY A 217 10.79 13.53 21.02
C GLY A 217 10.29 13.34 19.59
N ALA A 218 8.96 13.28 19.40
CA ALA A 218 8.32 13.16 18.10
C ALA A 218 8.14 14.52 17.43
N THR A 219 8.15 14.53 16.10
CA THR A 219 7.69 15.69 15.31
C THR A 219 6.17 15.77 15.40
N PHE A 220 5.63 16.93 15.76
CA PHE A 220 4.17 17.16 15.80
C PHE A 220 3.76 18.14 14.71
N VAL A 221 2.73 17.78 13.97
CA VAL A 221 2.05 18.61 12.96
C VAL A 221 0.64 18.90 13.44
N ASP A 222 0.21 20.16 13.33
CA ASP A 222 -1.09 20.62 13.79
C ASP A 222 -2.00 21.03 12.63
N PRO A 223 -2.85 20.12 12.10
CA PRO A 223 -3.77 20.41 11.00
C PRO A 223 -4.77 21.54 11.31
N ILE A 224 -5.09 21.75 12.61
CA ILE A 224 -6.00 22.81 13.05
C ILE A 224 -5.29 24.17 12.97
N ALA A 225 -4.10 24.30 13.55
CA ALA A 225 -3.32 25.54 13.49
C ALA A 225 -2.97 25.90 12.04
N ASP A 226 -2.62 24.91 11.23
CA ASP A 226 -2.30 25.04 9.81
C ASP A 226 -3.54 25.21 8.91
N ARG A 227 -4.76 25.18 9.52
CA ARG A 227 -6.04 25.44 8.86
C ARG A 227 -6.29 24.57 7.61
N TRP A 228 -5.95 23.28 7.66
CA TRP A 228 -5.95 22.41 6.47
C TRP A 228 -7.27 22.42 5.70
N PHE A 229 -8.42 22.39 6.39
CA PHE A 229 -9.73 22.29 5.75
C PHE A 229 -10.56 23.58 5.82
N VAL A 230 -10.03 24.63 6.45
CA VAL A 230 -10.80 25.87 6.64
C VAL A 230 -11.05 26.56 5.30
N GLY A 231 -12.32 26.77 4.97
CA GLY A 231 -12.75 27.35 3.70
C GLY A 231 -12.69 26.37 2.52
N ARG A 232 -12.53 25.07 2.78
CA ARG A 232 -12.43 24.02 1.76
C ARG A 232 -13.54 22.95 1.93
N PRO A 233 -14.82 23.34 1.85
CA PRO A 233 -15.93 22.37 1.94
C PRO A 233 -15.91 21.37 0.77
N ASP A 234 -15.27 21.71 -0.35
CA ASP A 234 -15.05 20.85 -1.52
C ASP A 234 -14.21 19.61 -1.21
N LEU A 235 -13.47 19.59 -0.10
CA LEU A 235 -12.62 18.48 0.33
C LEU A 235 -13.31 17.53 1.33
N ILE A 236 -14.50 17.88 1.79
CA ILE A 236 -15.24 17.13 2.79
C ILE A 236 -16.46 16.48 2.15
N GLY A 237 -16.75 15.27 2.57
CA GLY A 237 -17.90 14.49 2.10
C GLY A 237 -19.23 15.03 2.60
N ALA A 238 -20.31 14.38 2.17
CA ALA A 238 -21.68 14.78 2.48
C ALA A 238 -22.00 14.72 3.97
N ASP A 239 -21.29 13.91 4.73
CA ASP A 239 -21.45 13.79 6.19
C ASP A 239 -20.90 15.02 6.96
N GLY A 240 -20.20 15.92 6.26
CA GLY A 240 -19.61 17.13 6.84
C GLY A 240 -18.43 16.86 7.78
N VAL A 241 -17.90 15.65 7.78
CA VAL A 241 -16.87 15.18 8.71
C VAL A 241 -15.66 14.61 8.02
N HIS A 242 -15.87 13.61 7.17
CA HIS A 242 -14.79 12.86 6.55
C HIS A 242 -14.35 13.49 5.23
N PRO A 243 -13.06 13.42 4.90
CA PRO A 243 -12.59 13.87 3.60
C PRO A 243 -13.14 12.96 2.50
N ASN A 244 -13.53 13.58 1.38
CA ASN A 244 -13.79 12.86 0.14
C ASN A 244 -12.47 12.53 -0.59
N ASP A 245 -12.52 11.96 -1.80
CA ASP A 245 -11.30 11.61 -2.56
C ASP A 245 -10.41 12.82 -2.83
N ALA A 246 -10.98 14.01 -3.09
CA ALA A 246 -10.22 15.25 -3.23
C ALA A 246 -9.57 15.67 -1.91
N GLY A 247 -10.28 15.45 -0.79
CA GLY A 247 -9.76 15.66 0.56
C GLY A 247 -8.59 14.73 0.87
N HIS A 248 -8.69 13.45 0.50
CA HIS A 248 -7.58 12.51 0.64
C HIS A 248 -6.37 12.88 -0.24
N ALA A 249 -6.58 13.33 -1.47
CA ALA A 249 -5.51 13.86 -2.30
C ALA A 249 -4.83 15.06 -1.64
N TYR A 250 -5.61 15.99 -1.11
CA TYR A 250 -5.09 17.15 -0.39
C TYR A 250 -4.30 16.77 0.87
N ILE A 251 -4.77 15.81 1.66
CA ILE A 251 -4.03 15.27 2.81
C ILE A 251 -2.69 14.68 2.35
N ALA A 252 -2.67 13.93 1.26
CA ALA A 252 -1.44 13.37 0.70
C ALA A 252 -0.44 14.46 0.32
N ASP A 253 -0.91 15.54 -0.33
CA ASP A 253 -0.07 16.69 -0.70
C ASP A 253 0.53 17.40 0.52
N LYS A 254 -0.16 17.39 1.67
CA LYS A 254 0.36 17.92 2.94
C LYS A 254 1.35 16.98 3.61
N ILE A 255 1.08 15.68 3.63
CA ILE A 255 1.82 14.71 4.45
C ILE A 255 3.05 14.17 3.69
N ALA A 256 2.98 13.94 2.38
CA ALA A 256 4.09 13.37 1.63
C ALA A 256 5.41 14.17 1.77
N PRO A 257 5.42 15.50 1.63
CA PRO A 257 6.65 16.29 1.85
C PRO A 257 7.21 16.16 3.27
N ILE A 258 6.33 16.06 4.27
CA ILE A 258 6.74 15.91 5.68
C ILE A 258 7.40 14.55 5.89
N ILE A 259 6.80 13.47 5.35
CA ILE A 259 7.39 12.13 5.39
C ILE A 259 8.74 12.15 4.68
N GLY A 260 8.83 12.74 3.48
CA GLY A 260 10.08 12.87 2.72
C GLY A 260 11.17 13.56 3.53
N ALA A 261 10.86 14.67 4.19
CA ALA A 261 11.79 15.39 5.05
C ALA A 261 12.24 14.54 6.26
N GLN A 262 11.33 13.74 6.86
CA GLN A 262 11.69 12.84 7.95
C GLN A 262 12.65 11.74 7.50
N LEU A 263 12.49 11.19 6.31
CA LEU A 263 13.32 10.10 5.79
C LEU A 263 14.65 10.59 5.21
N SER A 264 14.71 11.79 4.65
CA SER A 264 15.92 12.37 4.05
C SER A 264 16.91 12.88 5.08
N TRP A 265 16.47 13.16 6.29
CA TRP A 265 17.37 13.66 7.34
C TRP A 265 18.19 12.50 7.91
N ARG A 266 19.47 12.48 7.62
CA ARG A 266 20.47 11.63 8.29
C ARG A 266 21.23 12.51 9.29
N PRO A 267 21.36 12.10 10.57
CA PRO A 267 22.13 12.83 11.56
C PRO A 267 23.62 12.84 11.21
#